data_07bc2df58eddd56cb086c92f76d61ba7
#
_entry.id   07bc2df58eddd56cb086c92f76d61ba7
#
_cell.length_a   1.000
_cell.length_b   1.000
_cell.length_c   1.000
_cell.angle_alpha   90.00
_cell.angle_beta   90.00
_cell.angle_gamma   90.00
#
_symmetry.space_group_name_H-M   'P 1'
#
loop_
_entity.id
_entity.type
_entity.pdbx_description
1 polymer ?
#
loop_
_entity_poly.entity_id
_entity_poly.type
_entity_poly.pdbx_seq_one_letter_code
_entity_poly.pdbx_strand_id
1 'polypeptide(L)'
;MNATDQEDNMALDFEQTRDLARKIIRERESLENEKPLTEQQKKDIAFFVKEMEKYVKEYSERGKLVFMYDCSKLERHVFHGLARAFKDENPNFYVETRDGCQELRVDWSDKHEV
;
A
#
# COMPACT_ATOMS: atom_id res chain seq x y z
N MET A 1 32.84 30.39 -20.85
CA MET A 1 32.58 29.84 -20.42
C MET A 1 32.01 29.59 -20.11
N ASN A 2 31.96 29.65 -20.30
CA ASN A 2 31.39 29.21 -19.89
C ASN A 2 31.37 28.39 -18.84
N ALA A 3 32.28 28.73 -18.12
CA ALA A 3 32.45 28.00 -16.91
C ALA A 3 31.20 28.01 -16.07
N THR A 4 30.54 29.10 -16.06
CA THR A 4 29.26 29.25 -15.38
C THR A 4 28.22 28.26 -15.92
N ASP A 5 28.17 28.13 -17.22
CA ASP A 5 27.24 27.19 -17.83
C ASP A 5 27.60 25.77 -17.44
N GLN A 6 28.88 25.47 -17.37
CA GLN A 6 29.32 24.17 -16.95
C GLN A 6 28.96 23.89 -15.50
N GLU A 7 29.07 24.90 -14.66
CA GLU A 7 28.69 24.75 -13.25
C GLU A 7 27.20 24.51 -13.14
N ASP A 8 26.40 25.18 -13.93
CA ASP A 8 24.97 24.94 -13.94
C ASP A 8 24.64 23.53 -14.39
N ASN A 9 25.39 23.06 -15.42
CA ASN A 9 25.20 21.70 -15.91
C ASN A 9 25.67 20.66 -14.91
N MET A 10 26.73 20.99 -14.16
CA MET A 10 27.26 20.10 -13.16
C MET A 10 26.48 20.19 -11.86
N ALA A 11 25.98 21.36 -11.57
CA ALA A 11 25.12 21.53 -10.41
C ALA A 11 23.80 20.87 -10.71
N LEU A 12 23.50 19.82 -10.03
CA LEU A 12 22.26 19.10 -10.23
C LEU A 12 21.10 20.02 -9.93
N ASP A 13 20.14 20.03 -10.83
CA ASP A 13 18.88 20.68 -10.54
C ASP A 13 18.20 19.86 -9.44
N PHE A 14 18.06 20.46 -8.30
CA PHE A 14 17.55 19.79 -7.13
C PHE A 14 16.15 19.22 -7.38
N GLU A 15 15.29 19.98 -8.03
CA GLU A 15 13.92 19.52 -8.31
C GLU A 15 13.92 18.38 -9.31
N GLN A 16 14.70 18.50 -10.39
CA GLN A 16 14.77 17.43 -11.39
C GLN A 16 15.34 16.16 -10.78
N THR A 17 16.38 16.30 -9.98
CA THR A 17 17.00 15.14 -9.31
C THR A 17 16.00 14.45 -8.39
N ARG A 18 15.26 15.24 -7.63
CA ARG A 18 14.24 14.71 -6.72
C ARG A 18 13.13 14.03 -7.49
N ASP A 19 12.68 14.64 -8.58
CA ASP A 19 11.61 14.08 -9.40
C ASP A 19 12.04 12.78 -10.06
N LEU A 20 13.29 12.71 -10.51
CA LEU A 20 13.84 11.49 -11.06
C LEU A 20 13.87 10.39 -10.02
N ALA A 21 14.31 10.70 -8.82
CA ALA A 21 14.35 9.72 -7.73
C ALA A 21 12.95 9.22 -7.41
N ARG A 22 11.98 10.13 -7.35
CA ARG A 22 10.58 9.76 -7.09
C ARG A 22 10.03 8.87 -8.19
N LYS A 23 10.37 9.17 -9.44
CA LYS A 23 9.94 8.36 -10.56
C LYS A 23 10.50 6.96 -10.46
N ILE A 24 11.78 6.83 -10.16
CA ILE A 24 12.44 5.54 -10.02
C ILE A 24 11.82 4.75 -8.88
N ILE A 25 11.57 5.40 -7.76
CA ILE A 25 10.95 4.77 -6.60
C ILE A 25 9.56 4.24 -6.99
N ARG A 26 8.76 5.05 -7.67
CA ARG A 26 7.42 4.64 -8.10
C ARG A 26 7.47 3.47 -9.07
N GLU A 27 8.42 3.48 -9.99
CA GLU A 27 8.58 2.38 -10.94
C GLU A 27 8.96 1.08 -10.22
N ARG A 28 9.85 1.16 -9.25
CA ARG A 28 10.23 -0.01 -8.47
C ARG A 28 9.07 -0.54 -7.64
N GLU A 29 8.31 0.35 -7.03
CA GLU A 29 7.15 -0.05 -6.26
C GLU A 29 6.09 -0.68 -7.15
N SER A 30 5.88 -0.13 -8.33
CA SER A 30 4.94 -0.67 -9.29
C SER A 30 5.35 -2.07 -9.73
N LEU A 31 6.63 -2.27 -10.05
CA LEU A 31 7.15 -3.59 -10.43
C LEU A 31 6.99 -4.58 -9.28
N GLU A 32 7.29 -4.15 -8.07
CA GLU A 32 7.15 -4.99 -6.89
C GLU A 32 5.70 -5.39 -6.67
N ASN A 33 4.78 -4.44 -6.83
CA ASN A 33 3.36 -4.67 -6.62
C ASN A 33 2.74 -5.52 -7.73
N GLU A 34 3.36 -5.53 -8.91
CA GLU A 34 2.86 -6.27 -10.05
C GLU A 34 3.43 -7.69 -10.16
N LYS A 35 4.28 -8.09 -9.24
CA LYS A 35 4.77 -9.46 -9.24
C LYS A 35 3.60 -10.42 -9.20
N PRO A 36 3.63 -11.47 -10.02
CA PRO A 36 2.55 -12.45 -10.00
C PRO A 36 2.53 -13.20 -8.68
N LEU A 37 1.34 -13.44 -8.20
CA LEU A 37 1.15 -14.22 -6.98
C LEU A 37 1.25 -15.71 -7.30
N THR A 38 1.92 -16.46 -6.44
CA THR A 38 1.94 -17.92 -6.54
C THR A 38 0.59 -18.46 -6.11
N GLU A 39 0.31 -19.70 -6.45
CA GLU A 39 -0.93 -20.34 -6.01
C GLU A 39 -1.05 -20.37 -4.49
N GLN A 40 0.08 -20.61 -3.81
CA GLN A 40 0.08 -20.61 -2.35
C GLN A 40 -0.22 -19.21 -1.81
N GLN A 41 0.35 -18.18 -2.41
CA GLN A 41 0.11 -16.80 -1.99
C GLN A 41 -1.36 -16.42 -2.20
N LYS A 42 -1.97 -16.87 -3.29
CA LYS A 42 -3.40 -16.63 -3.52
C LYS A 42 -4.26 -17.30 -2.44
N LYS A 43 -3.91 -18.49 -2.04
CA LYS A 43 -4.60 -19.20 -0.96
C LYS A 43 -4.40 -18.48 0.37
N ASP A 44 -3.20 -18.01 0.62
CA ASP A 44 -2.88 -17.27 1.84
C ASP A 44 -3.70 -15.98 1.91
N ILE A 45 -3.78 -15.26 0.79
CA ILE A 45 -4.58 -14.04 0.72
C ILE A 45 -6.05 -14.33 1.01
N ALA A 46 -6.60 -15.38 0.41
CA ALA A 46 -7.99 -15.76 0.66
C ALA A 46 -8.23 -16.04 2.15
N PHE A 47 -7.28 -16.73 2.79
CA PHE A 47 -7.36 -17.01 4.22
C PHE A 47 -7.32 -15.71 5.02
N PHE A 48 -6.39 -14.80 4.69
CA PHE A 48 -6.24 -13.55 5.42
C PHE A 48 -7.48 -12.65 5.26
N VAL A 49 -8.10 -12.65 4.07
CA VAL A 49 -9.33 -11.90 3.87
C VAL A 49 -10.42 -12.38 4.81
N LYS A 50 -10.59 -13.69 4.91
CA LYS A 50 -11.58 -14.27 5.83
C LYS A 50 -11.28 -13.94 7.28
N GLU A 51 -10.01 -13.98 7.64
CA GLU A 51 -9.60 -13.62 8.99
C GLU A 51 -9.90 -12.16 9.29
N MET A 52 -9.59 -11.27 8.34
CA MET A 52 -9.89 -9.85 8.50
C MET A 52 -11.38 -9.59 8.62
N GLU A 53 -12.20 -10.28 7.83
CA GLU A 53 -13.66 -10.16 7.91
C GLU A 53 -14.18 -10.57 9.29
N LYS A 54 -13.58 -11.60 9.84
CA LYS A 54 -13.92 -12.05 11.19
C LYS A 54 -13.57 -11.00 12.23
N TYR A 55 -12.39 -10.39 12.12
CA TYR A 55 -11.97 -9.34 13.05
C TYR A 55 -12.84 -8.09 12.92
N VAL A 56 -13.23 -7.74 11.71
CA VAL A 56 -14.13 -6.61 11.49
C VAL A 56 -15.45 -6.85 12.24
N LYS A 57 -15.97 -8.05 12.13
CA LYS A 57 -17.20 -8.40 12.85
C LYS A 57 -17.05 -8.30 14.35
N GLU A 58 -15.96 -8.86 14.88
CA GLU A 58 -15.69 -8.82 16.31
C GLU A 58 -15.51 -7.38 16.81
N TYR A 59 -14.81 -6.55 16.05
CA TYR A 59 -14.61 -5.16 16.39
C TYR A 59 -15.91 -4.37 16.35
N SER A 60 -16.76 -4.66 15.36
CA SER A 60 -18.07 -4.03 15.25
C SER A 60 -18.94 -4.36 16.48
N GLU A 61 -18.88 -5.58 16.96
CA GLU A 61 -19.62 -5.99 18.14
C GLU A 61 -19.15 -5.25 19.39
N ARG A 62 -17.92 -4.75 19.38
CA ARG A 62 -17.37 -3.93 20.46
C ARG A 62 -17.61 -2.44 20.26
N GLY A 63 -18.33 -2.06 19.21
CA GLY A 63 -18.59 -0.66 18.89
C GLY A 63 -17.45 0.05 18.22
N LYS A 64 -16.51 -0.68 17.65
CA LYS A 64 -15.36 -0.09 16.93
C LYS A 64 -15.64 -0.05 15.44
N LEU A 65 -15.08 0.96 14.79
CA LEU A 65 -15.31 1.21 13.37
C LEU A 65 -14.02 1.23 12.55
N VAL A 66 -12.92 0.88 13.17
CA VAL A 66 -11.60 0.84 12.52
C VAL A 66 -10.84 -0.39 13.01
N PHE A 67 -10.12 -1.00 12.09
CA PHE A 67 -9.33 -2.18 12.36
C PHE A 67 -7.98 -2.05 11.66
N MET A 68 -6.91 -2.40 12.37
CA MET A 68 -5.56 -2.38 11.82
C MET A 68 -5.04 -3.80 11.72
N TYR A 69 -4.49 -4.15 10.58
CA TYR A 69 -3.96 -5.49 10.33
C TYR A 69 -2.48 -5.40 10.00
N ASP A 70 -1.66 -6.08 10.79
CA ASP A 70 -0.21 -6.07 10.63
C ASP A 70 0.19 -7.04 9.52
N CYS A 71 0.80 -6.52 8.48
CA CYS A 71 1.28 -7.28 7.34
C CYS A 71 2.80 -7.18 7.20
N SER A 72 3.50 -6.83 8.28
CA SER A 72 4.95 -6.59 8.24
C SER A 72 5.75 -7.82 7.82
N LYS A 73 5.21 -9.01 8.00
CA LYS A 73 5.88 -10.26 7.62
C LYS A 73 5.59 -10.72 6.20
N LEU A 74 4.70 -10.03 5.50
CA LEU A 74 4.35 -10.39 4.14
C LEU A 74 5.26 -9.68 3.15
N GLU A 75 5.48 -10.32 2.01
CA GLU A 75 6.15 -9.65 0.91
C GLU A 75 5.25 -8.53 0.40
N ARG A 76 5.86 -7.47 -0.13
CA ARG A 76 5.12 -6.27 -0.51
C ARG A 76 4.00 -6.56 -1.52
N HIS A 77 4.26 -7.38 -2.52
CA HIS A 77 3.24 -7.69 -3.52
C HIS A 77 2.09 -8.51 -2.94
N VAL A 78 2.35 -9.33 -1.93
CA VAL A 78 1.31 -10.07 -1.22
C VAL A 78 0.49 -9.12 -0.37
N PHE A 79 1.14 -8.18 0.31
CA PHE A 79 0.48 -7.16 1.10
C PHE A 79 -0.49 -6.33 0.25
N HIS A 80 -0.04 -5.85 -0.91
CA HIS A 80 -0.91 -5.10 -1.81
C HIS A 80 -2.00 -5.97 -2.42
N GLY A 81 -1.68 -7.23 -2.71
CA GLY A 81 -2.67 -8.19 -3.18
C GLY A 81 -3.77 -8.44 -2.16
N LEU A 82 -3.39 -8.52 -0.89
CA LEU A 82 -4.36 -8.68 0.20
C LEU A 82 -5.27 -7.47 0.31
N ALA A 83 -4.71 -6.26 0.26
CA ALA A 83 -5.49 -5.03 0.32
C ALA A 83 -6.52 -4.99 -0.80
N ARG A 84 -6.09 -5.32 -2.01
CA ARG A 84 -6.96 -5.33 -3.18
C ARG A 84 -8.06 -6.38 -3.05
N ALA A 85 -7.71 -7.59 -2.63
CA ALA A 85 -8.66 -8.68 -2.48
C ALA A 85 -9.72 -8.34 -1.43
N PHE A 86 -9.31 -7.79 -0.31
CA PHE A 86 -10.26 -7.40 0.72
C PHE A 86 -11.21 -6.32 0.22
N LYS A 87 -10.67 -5.32 -0.47
CA LYS A 87 -11.48 -4.23 -1.03
C LYS A 87 -12.45 -4.73 -2.08
N ASP A 88 -12.02 -5.67 -2.91
CA ASP A 88 -12.88 -6.24 -3.95
C ASP A 88 -14.06 -7.00 -3.35
N GLU A 89 -13.84 -7.73 -2.28
CA GLU A 89 -14.91 -8.45 -1.61
C GLU A 89 -15.77 -7.57 -0.72
N ASN A 90 -15.21 -6.46 -0.26
CA ASN A 90 -15.87 -5.55 0.69
C ASN A 90 -15.78 -4.11 0.17
N PRO A 91 -16.46 -3.80 -0.95
CA PRO A 91 -16.27 -2.51 -1.63
C PRO A 91 -16.73 -1.30 -0.83
N ASN A 92 -17.57 -1.49 0.17
CA ASN A 92 -18.06 -0.38 0.99
C ASN A 92 -17.09 0.00 2.12
N PHE A 93 -16.03 -0.75 2.28
CA PHE A 93 -15.03 -0.48 3.30
C PHE A 93 -13.93 0.41 2.73
N TYR A 94 -13.43 1.31 3.56
CA TYR A 94 -12.25 2.10 3.21
C TYR A 94 -11.03 1.30 3.63
N VAL A 95 -10.13 1.06 2.69
CA VAL A 95 -8.90 0.29 2.94
C VAL A 95 -7.72 1.17 2.59
N GLU A 96 -6.85 1.38 3.56
CA GLU A 96 -5.65 2.18 3.39
C GLU A 96 -4.43 1.32 3.65
N THR A 97 -3.45 1.39 2.76
CA THR A 97 -2.18 0.69 2.94
C THR A 97 -1.16 1.65 3.50
N ARG A 98 -0.48 1.24 4.56
CA ARG A 98 0.63 1.98 5.12
C ARG A 98 1.91 1.27 4.73
N ASP A 99 2.52 1.69 3.65
CA ASP A 99 3.64 0.98 3.05
C ASP A 99 4.89 0.94 3.91
N GLY A 100 5.13 1.97 4.69
CA GLY A 100 6.31 2.03 5.53
C GLY A 100 6.40 0.91 6.56
N CYS A 101 5.27 0.53 7.12
CA CYS A 101 5.20 -0.54 8.12
C CYS A 101 4.41 -1.75 7.63
N GLN A 102 3.95 -1.73 6.41
CA GLN A 102 3.09 -2.76 5.82
C GLN A 102 1.91 -3.11 6.72
N GLU A 103 1.09 -2.12 6.97
CA GLU A 103 -0.09 -2.25 7.79
C GLU A 103 -1.32 -1.87 6.99
N LEU A 104 -2.39 -2.64 7.12
CA LEU A 104 -3.67 -2.34 6.50
C LEU A 104 -4.57 -1.68 7.53
N ARG A 105 -5.15 -0.55 7.15
CA ARG A 105 -6.16 0.11 7.97
C ARG A 105 -7.50 -0.05 7.27
N VAL A 106 -8.42 -0.69 7.95
CA VAL A 106 -9.77 -0.91 7.44
C VAL A 106 -10.72 -0.05 8.25
N ASP A 107 -11.49 0.78 7.58
CA ASP A 107 -12.36 1.75 8.23
C ASP A 107 -13.75 1.66 7.62
N TRP A 108 -14.75 1.45 8.45
CA TRP A 108 -16.14 1.41 8.00
C TRP A 108 -16.99 2.46 8.71
N SER A 109 -16.35 3.50 9.23
CA SER A 109 -17.06 4.65 9.77
C SER A 109 -17.55 5.54 8.62
N ASP A 110 -18.53 6.36 8.90
CA ASP A 110 -19.09 7.25 7.89
C ASP A 110 -18.22 8.47 7.61
N LYS A 111 -17.20 8.69 8.42
CA LYS A 111 -16.41 9.93 8.37
C LYS A 111 -15.59 10.08 7.11
N HIS A 112 -15.18 8.99 6.50
CA HIS A 112 -14.35 9.07 5.29
C HIS A 112 -15.16 9.24 4.02
N GLU A 113 -16.47 9.24 4.11
CA GLU A 113 -17.33 9.40 2.96
C GLU A 113 -17.51 10.87 2.53
N VAL A 114 -16.97 11.76 3.30
CA VAL A 114 -17.10 13.21 3.04
C VAL A 114 -16.21 13.69 1.90
#